data_77e7153eb52e71e667b33546000ce041
#
_entry.id   77e7153eb52e71e667b33546000ce041
#
_cell.length_a   1.000
_cell.length_b   1.000
_cell.length_c   1.000
_cell.angle_alpha   90.00
_cell.angle_beta   90.00
_cell.angle_gamma   90.00
#
_symmetry.space_group_name_H-M   'P 1'
#
loop_
_entity.id
_entity.type
_entity.pdbx_description
1 polymer ?
#
loop_
_entity_poly.entity_id
_entity_poly.type
_entity_poly.pdbx_seq_one_letter_code
_entity_poly.pdbx_strand_id
1 'polypeptide(L)'
;MGRSAEISRVTRETDIRLNLDLDGSGKADIHTGIGFFDHMLNSFARHGFFDLTLLVKGDLEVDTHHTVEDTGIVLGTAIKQALGDKKSIRRYGSMILPMDETLVLCAIDLSGRPYLGYDILLTSERVGEFETEMLKEFFYAVSYASEMNLHIRKMAGENNHHVIEGTFKAFAKALDEATSPDPRITGVLSTKGTL
;
A
#
# COMPACT_ATOMS: atom_id res chain seq x y z
N MET A 1 20.80 -9.54 4.94
CA MET A 1 20.45 -8.19 4.50
C MET A 1 18.97 -8.01 4.80
N GLY A 2 18.57 -6.87 5.37
CA GLY A 2 17.16 -6.58 5.62
C GLY A 2 16.37 -6.50 4.31
N ARG A 3 15.05 -6.73 4.36
CA ARG A 3 14.17 -6.63 3.19
C ARG A 3 13.75 -5.17 3.01
N SER A 4 14.68 -4.37 2.47
CA SER A 4 14.52 -2.92 2.30
C SER A 4 14.78 -2.48 0.86
N ALA A 5 14.21 -1.34 0.48
CA ALA A 5 14.38 -0.74 -0.83
C ALA A 5 14.44 0.79 -0.73
N GLU A 6 15.27 1.39 -1.57
CA GLU A 6 15.33 2.83 -1.79
C GLU A 6 14.97 3.12 -3.26
N ILE A 7 13.94 3.93 -3.49
CA ILE A 7 13.46 4.30 -4.80
C ILE A 7 13.47 5.81 -4.95
N SER A 8 13.99 6.27 -6.09
CA SER A 8 13.87 7.67 -6.54
C SER A 8 13.23 7.69 -7.92
N ARG A 9 12.18 8.50 -8.10
CA ARG A 9 11.48 8.68 -9.36
C ARG A 9 11.24 10.17 -9.59
N VAL A 10 11.73 10.67 -10.71
CA VAL A 10 11.57 12.07 -11.11
C VAL A 10 10.92 12.11 -12.48
N THR A 11 9.83 12.86 -12.59
CA THR A 11 9.13 13.17 -13.84
C THR A 11 9.08 14.69 -14.06
N ARG A 12 8.23 15.15 -14.94
CA ARG A 12 7.93 16.59 -15.06
C ARG A 12 6.88 17.06 -14.03
N GLU A 13 6.16 16.12 -13.44
CA GLU A 13 5.01 16.34 -12.56
C GLU A 13 5.35 16.06 -11.10
N THR A 14 6.27 15.10 -10.83
CA THR A 14 6.63 14.68 -9.48
C THR A 14 8.13 14.43 -9.30
N ASP A 15 8.65 14.70 -8.10
CA ASP A 15 9.97 14.26 -7.60
C ASP A 15 9.72 13.47 -6.29
N ILE A 16 9.96 12.16 -6.32
CA ILE A 16 9.64 11.25 -5.22
C ILE A 16 10.89 10.50 -4.78
N ARG A 17 11.11 10.47 -3.46
CA ARG A 17 12.14 9.66 -2.80
C ARG A 17 11.49 8.85 -1.70
N LEU A 18 11.70 7.54 -1.73
CA LEU A 18 11.11 6.60 -0.79
C LEU A 18 12.14 5.60 -0.30
N ASN A 19 12.17 5.40 1.03
CA ASN A 19 12.84 4.30 1.69
C ASN A 19 11.81 3.44 2.40
N LEU A 20 11.81 2.13 2.13
CA LEU A 20 10.94 1.15 2.77
C LEU A 20 11.77 0.04 3.39
N ASP A 21 11.50 -0.29 4.65
CA ASP A 21 11.98 -1.50 5.31
C ASP A 21 10.77 -2.35 5.74
N LEU A 22 10.65 -3.58 5.18
CA LEU A 22 9.58 -4.52 5.52
C LEU A 22 9.79 -5.19 6.87
N ASP A 23 11.01 -5.16 7.41
CA ASP A 23 11.38 -5.71 8.72
C ASP A 23 11.52 -4.60 9.78
N GLY A 24 10.80 -3.51 9.60
CA GLY A 24 10.84 -2.31 10.43
C GLY A 24 10.10 -2.43 11.76
N SER A 25 9.82 -1.28 12.36
CA SER A 25 9.14 -1.14 13.65
C SER A 25 7.90 -0.22 13.60
N GLY A 26 7.52 0.22 12.41
CA GLY A 26 6.39 1.13 12.16
C GLY A 26 6.78 2.60 12.33
N LYS A 27 8.03 2.97 12.06
CA LYS A 27 8.48 4.37 12.04
C LYS A 27 8.14 4.99 10.68
N ALA A 28 7.64 6.22 10.71
CA ALA A 28 7.27 6.94 9.52
C ALA A 28 7.79 8.38 9.55
N ASP A 29 8.31 8.82 8.39
CA ASP A 29 8.67 10.22 8.12
C ASP A 29 8.17 10.54 6.71
N ILE A 30 6.98 11.17 6.61
CA ILE A 30 6.19 11.23 5.37
C ILE A 30 5.75 12.65 5.09
N HIS A 31 6.05 13.12 3.88
CA HIS A 31 5.74 14.46 3.40
C HIS A 31 5.31 14.40 1.93
N THR A 32 4.00 14.35 1.67
CA THR A 32 3.45 14.38 0.30
C THR A 32 2.88 15.74 -0.09
N GLY A 33 2.69 16.64 0.87
CA GLY A 33 1.97 17.90 0.69
C GLY A 33 0.45 17.77 0.83
N ILE A 34 -0.09 16.54 1.00
CA ILE A 34 -1.51 16.26 1.19
C ILE A 34 -1.69 15.66 2.58
N GLY A 35 -2.09 16.49 3.56
CA GLY A 35 -2.07 16.12 4.99
C GLY A 35 -2.87 14.85 5.32
N PHE A 36 -4.02 14.64 4.67
CA PHE A 36 -4.79 13.42 4.88
C PHE A 36 -4.07 12.18 4.31
N PHE A 37 -3.42 12.31 3.17
CA PHE A 37 -2.65 11.21 2.58
C PHE A 37 -1.42 10.86 3.41
N ASP A 38 -0.72 11.86 3.96
CA ASP A 38 0.37 11.64 4.92
C ASP A 38 -0.12 10.83 6.13
N HIS A 39 -1.31 11.17 6.68
CA HIS A 39 -1.94 10.41 7.76
C HIS A 39 -2.25 8.96 7.37
N MET A 40 -2.73 8.72 6.14
CA MET A 40 -3.00 7.36 5.65
C MET A 40 -1.72 6.53 5.52
N LEU A 41 -0.67 7.09 4.95
CA LEU A 41 0.62 6.41 4.81
C LEU A 41 1.32 6.18 6.16
N ASN A 42 1.17 7.10 7.12
CA ASN A 42 1.59 6.89 8.51
C ASN A 42 0.83 5.70 9.14
N SER A 43 -0.49 5.60 8.92
CA SER A 43 -1.29 4.46 9.36
C SER A 43 -0.82 3.15 8.72
N PHE A 44 -0.51 3.16 7.43
CA PHE A 44 0.08 2.01 6.72
C PHE A 44 1.39 1.56 7.36
N ALA A 45 2.35 2.47 7.53
CA ALA A 45 3.64 2.16 8.13
C ALA A 45 3.48 1.60 9.55
N ARG A 46 2.67 2.27 10.39
CA ARG A 46 2.48 1.90 11.79
C ARG A 46 1.83 0.53 11.97
N HIS A 47 0.76 0.25 11.22
CA HIS A 47 -0.01 -0.99 11.37
C HIS A 47 0.63 -2.19 10.66
N GLY A 48 1.45 -1.95 9.63
CA GLY A 48 2.25 -2.98 8.95
C GLY A 48 3.60 -3.24 9.62
N PHE A 49 3.98 -2.44 10.64
CA PHE A 49 5.33 -2.44 11.23
C PHE A 49 6.45 -2.13 10.23
N PHE A 50 6.12 -1.49 9.12
CA PHE A 50 7.11 -1.06 8.13
C PHE A 50 7.77 0.24 8.57
N ASP A 51 9.08 0.38 8.35
CA ASP A 51 9.70 1.70 8.44
C ASP A 51 9.63 2.37 7.05
N LEU A 52 9.06 3.57 7.00
CA LEU A 52 8.79 4.29 5.75
C LEU A 52 9.24 5.75 5.84
N THR A 53 10.21 6.12 5.01
CA THR A 53 10.55 7.53 4.76
C THR A 53 10.11 7.89 3.35
N LEU A 54 9.34 8.97 3.20
CA LEU A 54 8.76 9.39 1.93
C LEU A 54 8.76 10.91 1.81
N LEU A 55 9.40 11.41 0.77
CA LEU A 55 9.35 12.82 0.37
C LEU A 55 8.80 12.92 -1.05
N VAL A 56 7.72 13.65 -1.24
CA VAL A 56 7.10 13.91 -2.54
C VAL A 56 7.01 15.42 -2.78
N LYS A 57 7.42 15.84 -3.96
CA LYS A 57 7.11 17.15 -4.52
C LYS A 57 6.31 16.92 -5.80
N GLY A 58 5.03 17.17 -5.77
CA GLY A 58 4.13 17.08 -6.91
C GLY A 58 3.57 18.43 -7.31
N ASP A 59 2.94 18.48 -8.47
CA ASP A 59 2.27 19.63 -9.07
C ASP A 59 0.86 19.85 -8.49
N LEU A 60 0.75 19.99 -7.16
CA LEU A 60 -0.52 20.12 -6.42
C LEU A 60 -1.37 21.33 -6.83
N GLU A 61 -0.79 22.27 -7.59
CA GLU A 61 -1.54 23.35 -8.22
C GLU A 61 -2.45 22.87 -9.36
N VAL A 62 -2.22 21.68 -9.89
CA VAL A 62 -3.10 21.01 -10.88
C VAL A 62 -4.22 20.29 -10.13
N ASP A 63 -3.88 19.23 -9.42
CA ASP A 63 -4.72 18.46 -8.51
C ASP A 63 -3.86 17.48 -7.68
N THR A 64 -4.48 16.51 -7.01
CA THR A 64 -3.75 15.49 -6.22
C THR A 64 -3.38 14.25 -7.00
N HIS A 65 -3.82 14.10 -8.27
CA HIS A 65 -3.74 12.86 -9.04
C HIS A 65 -2.29 12.36 -9.21
N HIS A 66 -1.43 13.17 -9.84
CA HIS A 66 -0.06 12.79 -10.11
C HIS A 66 0.71 12.44 -8.84
N THR A 67 0.52 13.23 -7.78
CA THR A 67 1.16 13.00 -6.47
C THR A 67 0.77 11.65 -5.88
N VAL A 68 -0.52 11.30 -5.90
CA VAL A 68 -1.04 10.08 -5.27
C VAL A 68 -0.73 8.84 -6.11
N GLU A 69 -0.97 8.89 -7.43
CA GLU A 69 -0.68 7.78 -8.35
C GLU A 69 0.82 7.45 -8.36
N ASP A 70 1.69 8.44 -8.56
CA ASP A 70 3.13 8.25 -8.61
C ASP A 70 3.70 7.74 -7.29
N THR A 71 3.15 8.17 -6.15
CA THR A 71 3.48 7.61 -4.83
C THR A 71 3.11 6.13 -4.77
N GLY A 72 1.95 5.74 -5.31
CA GLY A 72 1.54 4.34 -5.43
C GLY A 72 2.50 3.50 -6.27
N ILE A 73 2.95 4.03 -7.43
CA ILE A 73 3.93 3.37 -8.29
C ILE A 73 5.25 3.16 -7.55
N VAL A 74 5.75 4.20 -6.86
CA VAL A 74 7.02 4.15 -6.13
C VAL A 74 6.93 3.19 -4.96
N LEU A 75 5.84 3.21 -4.18
CA LEU A 75 5.63 2.28 -3.07
C LEU A 75 5.52 0.83 -3.56
N GLY A 76 4.76 0.57 -4.61
CA GLY A 76 4.64 -0.76 -5.21
C GLY A 76 5.98 -1.29 -5.71
N THR A 77 6.79 -0.43 -6.36
CA THR A 77 8.14 -0.75 -6.81
C THR A 77 9.06 -1.08 -5.63
N ALA A 78 8.98 -0.30 -4.55
CA ALA A 78 9.77 -0.55 -3.34
C ALA A 78 9.40 -1.89 -2.67
N ILE A 79 8.10 -2.20 -2.57
CA ILE A 79 7.62 -3.50 -2.05
C ILE A 79 8.20 -4.64 -2.89
N LYS A 80 8.09 -4.57 -4.23
CA LYS A 80 8.63 -5.59 -5.14
C LYS A 80 10.13 -5.78 -4.95
N GLN A 81 10.89 -4.68 -4.90
CA GLN A 81 12.34 -4.73 -4.74
C GLN A 81 12.75 -5.29 -3.38
N ALA A 82 12.10 -4.87 -2.29
CA ALA A 82 12.37 -5.36 -0.94
C ALA A 82 12.06 -6.85 -0.77
N LEU A 83 11.04 -7.37 -1.45
CA LEU A 83 10.67 -8.79 -1.44
C LEU A 83 11.68 -9.69 -2.20
N GLY A 84 12.41 -9.14 -3.16
CA GLY A 84 13.38 -9.89 -3.95
C GLY A 84 12.76 -11.14 -4.61
N ASP A 85 13.32 -12.31 -4.34
CA ASP A 85 12.93 -13.59 -4.94
C ASP A 85 11.71 -14.25 -4.27
N LYS A 86 11.08 -13.60 -3.29
CA LYS A 86 9.88 -14.06 -2.56
C LYS A 86 10.02 -15.45 -1.92
N LYS A 87 11.23 -15.88 -1.58
CA LYS A 87 11.47 -17.15 -0.90
C LYS A 87 11.10 -17.07 0.58
N SER A 88 10.61 -18.19 1.09
CA SER A 88 10.33 -18.41 2.51
C SER A 88 9.33 -17.43 3.13
N ILE A 89 8.53 -16.71 2.34
CA ILE A 89 7.44 -15.86 2.81
C ILE A 89 6.09 -16.57 2.74
N ARG A 90 5.11 -16.11 3.51
CA ARG A 90 3.74 -16.65 3.50
C ARG A 90 3.03 -16.49 2.17
N ARG A 91 3.41 -15.47 1.37
CA ARG A 91 2.84 -15.14 0.07
C ARG A 91 1.42 -14.58 0.12
N TYR A 92 0.54 -15.17 0.92
CA TYR A 92 -0.84 -14.74 1.10
C TYR A 92 -1.01 -14.01 2.40
N GLY A 93 -1.83 -12.97 2.41
CA GLY A 93 -2.25 -12.27 3.60
C GLY A 93 -3.64 -11.71 3.44
N SER A 94 -4.39 -11.68 4.53
CA SER A 94 -5.75 -11.13 4.52
C SER A 94 -6.10 -10.50 5.87
N MET A 95 -6.93 -9.45 5.82
CA MET A 95 -7.44 -8.79 6.99
C MET A 95 -8.89 -8.37 6.78
N ILE A 96 -9.74 -8.70 7.73
CA ILE A 96 -11.03 -8.06 7.91
C ILE A 96 -10.87 -7.11 9.10
N LEU A 97 -10.87 -5.80 8.82
CA LEU A 97 -10.53 -4.77 9.78
C LEU A 97 -11.74 -3.92 10.14
N PRO A 98 -12.16 -3.90 11.42
CA PRO A 98 -13.18 -2.99 11.91
C PRO A 98 -12.58 -1.63 12.30
N MET A 99 -13.32 -0.57 12.03
CA MET A 99 -13.06 0.78 12.49
C MET A 99 -14.40 1.47 12.75
N ASP A 100 -14.83 1.52 14.00
CA ASP A 100 -16.16 1.94 14.43
C ASP A 100 -17.27 1.24 13.61
N GLU A 101 -18.06 1.97 12.81
CA GLU A 101 -19.12 1.43 11.95
C GLU A 101 -18.61 0.81 10.66
N THR A 102 -17.33 1.03 10.35
CA THR A 102 -16.69 0.57 9.12
C THR A 102 -16.10 -0.83 9.26
N LEU A 103 -16.27 -1.64 8.25
CA LEU A 103 -15.64 -2.95 8.11
C LEU A 103 -15.07 -3.09 6.70
N VAL A 104 -13.76 -3.30 6.59
CA VAL A 104 -13.05 -3.45 5.32
C VAL A 104 -12.35 -4.80 5.26
N LEU A 105 -12.48 -5.49 4.11
CA LEU A 105 -11.70 -6.66 3.76
C LEU A 105 -10.56 -6.27 2.82
N CYS A 106 -9.35 -6.74 3.11
CA CYS A 106 -8.21 -6.71 2.20
C CYS A 106 -7.60 -8.11 2.09
N ALA A 107 -7.30 -8.56 0.86
CA ALA A 107 -6.63 -9.83 0.62
C ALA A 107 -5.56 -9.67 -0.48
N ILE A 108 -4.38 -10.28 -0.24
CA ILE A 108 -3.19 -10.16 -1.07
C ILE A 108 -2.68 -11.53 -1.49
N ASP A 109 -2.29 -11.68 -2.77
CA ASP A 109 -1.42 -12.74 -3.27
C ASP A 109 -0.20 -12.12 -3.97
N LEU A 110 1.00 -12.33 -3.43
CA LEU A 110 2.27 -11.87 -4.00
C LEU A 110 2.71 -12.73 -5.18
N SER A 111 1.82 -12.93 -6.15
CA SER A 111 1.89 -13.90 -7.22
C SER A 111 2.79 -13.54 -8.40
N GLY A 112 3.31 -12.32 -8.47
CA GLY A 112 4.01 -11.81 -9.67
C GLY A 112 3.08 -11.43 -10.83
N ARG A 113 1.75 -11.41 -10.62
CA ARG A 113 0.74 -11.03 -11.60
C ARG A 113 -0.14 -9.92 -11.04
N PRO A 114 -0.12 -8.71 -11.62
CA PRO A 114 -0.89 -7.59 -11.09
C PRO A 114 -2.39 -7.79 -11.31
N TYR A 115 -3.18 -7.46 -10.30
CA TYR A 115 -4.64 -7.38 -10.39
C TYR A 115 -5.19 -6.57 -9.22
N LEU A 116 -6.10 -5.65 -9.48
CA LEU A 116 -6.87 -4.97 -8.45
C LEU A 116 -8.35 -5.33 -8.56
N GLY A 117 -8.88 -6.01 -7.55
CA GLY A 117 -10.32 -6.15 -7.29
C GLY A 117 -10.75 -5.08 -6.28
N TYR A 118 -11.46 -4.05 -6.72
CA TYR A 118 -11.82 -2.91 -5.89
C TYR A 118 -13.33 -2.74 -5.82
N ASP A 119 -13.87 -2.79 -4.59
CA ASP A 119 -15.31 -2.67 -4.33
C ASP A 119 -15.52 -1.76 -3.10
N ILE A 120 -15.21 -0.47 -3.29
CA ILE A 120 -15.46 0.58 -2.30
C ILE A 120 -16.22 1.72 -2.99
N LEU A 121 -17.37 2.08 -2.44
CA LEU A 121 -18.10 3.28 -2.79
C LEU A 121 -17.89 4.32 -1.69
N LEU A 122 -17.35 5.48 -2.06
CA LEU A 122 -17.24 6.68 -1.25
C LEU A 122 -18.30 7.68 -1.70
N THR A 123 -18.84 8.47 -0.76
CA THR A 123 -20.00 9.34 -0.98
C THR A 123 -19.67 10.82 -0.99
N SER A 124 -18.45 11.21 -0.55
CA SER A 124 -17.95 12.58 -0.66
C SER A 124 -16.85 12.68 -1.70
N GLU A 125 -16.71 13.82 -2.32
CA GLU A 125 -15.66 14.10 -3.30
C GLU A 125 -14.27 14.20 -2.66
N ARG A 126 -14.21 14.66 -1.40
CA ARG A 126 -12.94 14.90 -0.68
C ARG A 126 -13.05 14.56 0.80
N VAL A 127 -11.89 14.20 1.38
CA VAL A 127 -11.64 14.19 2.82
C VAL A 127 -10.36 15.01 3.07
N GLY A 128 -10.50 16.19 3.70
CA GLY A 128 -9.46 17.19 3.69
C GLY A 128 -9.15 17.62 2.26
N GLU A 129 -7.87 17.68 1.91
CA GLU A 129 -7.40 17.99 0.55
C GLU A 129 -7.29 16.74 -0.35
N PHE A 130 -7.59 15.54 0.16
CA PHE A 130 -7.50 14.28 -0.57
C PHE A 130 -8.80 14.02 -1.35
N GLU A 131 -8.70 13.90 -2.65
CA GLU A 131 -9.80 13.52 -3.54
C GLU A 131 -10.08 12.04 -3.42
N THR A 132 -11.34 11.67 -3.11
CA THR A 132 -11.68 10.29 -2.74
C THR A 132 -11.52 9.29 -3.87
N GLU A 133 -11.61 9.72 -5.13
CA GLU A 133 -11.33 8.89 -6.29
C GLU A 133 -9.87 8.40 -6.34
N MET A 134 -8.94 9.16 -5.76
CA MET A 134 -7.53 8.81 -5.69
C MET A 134 -7.25 7.57 -4.83
N LEU A 135 -8.17 7.15 -3.97
CA LEU A 135 -8.03 5.90 -3.23
C LEU A 135 -7.86 4.70 -4.16
N LYS A 136 -8.69 4.64 -5.22
CA LYS A 136 -8.62 3.56 -6.20
C LYS A 136 -7.34 3.64 -7.04
N GLU A 137 -6.99 4.85 -7.50
CA GLU A 137 -5.80 5.07 -8.33
C GLU A 137 -4.51 4.72 -7.56
N PHE A 138 -4.42 5.08 -6.29
CA PHE A 138 -3.30 4.69 -5.44
C PHE A 138 -3.15 3.16 -5.36
N PHE A 139 -4.22 2.43 -5.01
CA PHE A 139 -4.13 0.98 -4.88
C PHE A 139 -3.97 0.26 -6.21
N TYR A 140 -4.49 0.84 -7.30
CA TYR A 140 -4.20 0.36 -8.65
C TYR A 140 -2.71 0.46 -8.94
N ALA A 141 -2.10 1.62 -8.73
CA ALA A 141 -0.69 1.86 -8.94
C ALA A 141 0.19 0.92 -8.08
N VAL A 142 -0.13 0.80 -6.78
CA VAL A 142 0.56 -0.14 -5.86
C VAL A 142 0.47 -1.57 -6.37
N SER A 143 -0.73 -2.06 -6.71
CA SER A 143 -0.97 -3.44 -7.15
C SER A 143 -0.17 -3.76 -8.42
N TYR A 144 -0.19 -2.87 -9.39
CA TYR A 144 0.49 -3.08 -10.67
C TYR A 144 2.02 -2.97 -10.56
N ALA A 145 2.53 -1.97 -9.82
CA ALA A 145 3.97 -1.79 -9.66
C ALA A 145 4.62 -2.88 -8.79
N SER A 146 3.90 -3.41 -7.81
CA SER A 146 4.36 -4.52 -6.96
C SER A 146 4.15 -5.91 -7.57
N GLU A 147 3.36 -6.01 -8.64
CA GLU A 147 2.94 -7.27 -9.28
C GLU A 147 2.21 -8.20 -8.28
N MET A 148 1.30 -7.63 -7.47
CA MET A 148 0.45 -8.41 -6.56
C MET A 148 -1.00 -8.48 -7.06
N ASN A 149 -1.71 -9.56 -6.69
CA ASN A 149 -3.16 -9.50 -6.69
C ASN A 149 -3.59 -8.83 -5.38
N LEU A 150 -4.41 -7.80 -5.48
CA LEU A 150 -4.96 -7.05 -4.37
C LEU A 150 -6.47 -6.98 -4.48
N HIS A 151 -7.16 -7.46 -3.46
CA HIS A 151 -8.62 -7.33 -3.36
C HIS A 151 -8.98 -6.49 -2.16
N ILE A 152 -9.78 -5.45 -2.37
CA ILE A 152 -10.26 -4.55 -1.32
C ILE A 152 -11.77 -4.41 -1.44
N ARG A 153 -12.49 -4.64 -0.34
CA ARG A 153 -13.95 -4.51 -0.30
C ARG A 153 -14.40 -3.79 0.96
N LYS A 154 -15.28 -2.81 0.80
CA LYS A 154 -16.05 -2.26 1.92
C LYS A 154 -17.22 -3.19 2.22
N MET A 155 -17.22 -3.79 3.40
CA MET A 155 -18.29 -4.67 3.87
C MET A 155 -19.38 -3.89 4.60
N ALA A 156 -18.99 -2.82 5.34
CA ALA A 156 -19.89 -1.87 6.02
C ALA A 156 -19.19 -0.52 6.18
N GLY A 157 -19.93 0.52 6.51
CA GLY A 157 -19.41 1.86 6.83
C GLY A 157 -19.94 2.96 5.92
N GLU A 158 -20.14 4.13 6.52
CA GLU A 158 -20.69 5.33 5.85
C GLU A 158 -19.73 6.51 5.90
N ASN A 159 -18.91 6.63 6.95
CA ASN A 159 -17.93 7.70 7.09
C ASN A 159 -16.74 7.46 6.15
N ASN A 160 -16.57 8.33 5.15
CA ASN A 160 -15.51 8.18 4.15
C ASN A 160 -14.10 8.20 4.75
N HIS A 161 -13.86 8.99 5.80
CA HIS A 161 -12.58 8.98 6.52
C HIS A 161 -12.30 7.59 7.10
N HIS A 162 -13.27 7.00 7.83
CA HIS A 162 -13.12 5.68 8.43
C HIS A 162 -12.94 4.58 7.38
N VAL A 163 -13.66 4.67 6.25
CA VAL A 163 -13.51 3.72 5.14
C VAL A 163 -12.10 3.79 4.54
N ILE A 164 -11.59 4.99 4.26
CA ILE A 164 -10.25 5.17 3.68
C ILE A 164 -9.19 4.70 4.68
N GLU A 165 -9.23 5.16 5.92
CA GLU A 165 -8.26 4.79 6.94
C GLU A 165 -8.32 3.28 7.25
N GLY A 166 -9.52 2.70 7.38
CA GLY A 166 -9.70 1.26 7.51
C GLY A 166 -9.09 0.47 6.35
N THR A 167 -9.16 1.02 5.13
CA THR A 167 -8.54 0.41 3.94
C THR A 167 -7.02 0.39 4.04
N PHE A 168 -6.37 1.51 4.39
CA PHE A 168 -4.91 1.55 4.55
C PHE A 168 -4.42 0.64 5.67
N LYS A 169 -5.14 0.58 6.80
CA LYS A 169 -4.83 -0.33 7.92
C LYS A 169 -5.00 -1.80 7.52
N ALA A 170 -6.10 -2.15 6.82
CA ALA A 170 -6.35 -3.51 6.37
C ALA A 170 -5.29 -3.96 5.35
N PHE A 171 -4.92 -3.08 4.42
CA PHE A 171 -3.83 -3.33 3.46
C PHE A 171 -2.49 -3.54 4.18
N ALA A 172 -2.15 -2.69 5.15
CA ALA A 172 -0.93 -2.82 5.94
C ALA A 172 -0.84 -4.18 6.65
N LYS A 173 -1.92 -4.60 7.32
CA LYS A 173 -1.96 -5.89 8.03
C LYS A 173 -1.92 -7.10 7.08
N ALA A 174 -2.62 -7.04 5.96
CA ALA A 174 -2.59 -8.08 4.96
C ALA A 174 -1.19 -8.20 4.31
N LEU A 175 -0.53 -7.07 4.06
CA LEU A 175 0.83 -7.05 3.51
C LEU A 175 1.86 -7.57 4.51
N ASP A 176 1.79 -7.16 5.78
CA ASP A 176 2.62 -7.67 6.87
C ASP A 176 2.52 -9.20 6.97
N GLU A 177 1.31 -9.75 6.93
CA GLU A 177 1.10 -11.20 6.91
C GLU A 177 1.70 -11.86 5.66
N ALA A 178 1.40 -11.33 4.46
CA ALA A 178 1.86 -11.91 3.19
C ALA A 178 3.38 -11.93 3.06
N THR A 179 4.04 -10.89 3.58
CA THR A 179 5.51 -10.73 3.52
C THR A 179 6.24 -11.45 4.65
N SER A 180 5.54 -11.84 5.71
CA SER A 180 6.15 -12.50 6.88
C SER A 180 6.84 -13.81 6.50
N PRO A 181 8.09 -14.06 6.98
CA PRO A 181 8.74 -15.34 6.80
C PRO A 181 7.98 -16.48 7.49
N ASP A 182 7.94 -17.66 6.85
CA ASP A 182 7.43 -18.89 7.46
C ASP A 182 8.48 -19.99 7.35
N PRO A 183 9.03 -20.49 8.48
CA PRO A 183 10.13 -21.46 8.47
C PRO A 183 9.75 -22.82 7.86
N ARG A 184 8.46 -23.09 7.66
CA ARG A 184 7.96 -24.30 7.00
C ARG A 184 8.05 -24.21 5.47
N ILE A 185 8.24 -23.01 4.92
CA ILE A 185 8.30 -22.77 3.47
C ILE A 185 9.76 -22.78 3.03
N THR A 186 10.14 -23.78 2.26
CA THR A 186 11.44 -23.86 1.61
C THR A 186 11.33 -23.42 0.16
N GLY A 187 12.06 -22.35 -0.21
CA GLY A 187 11.95 -21.75 -1.54
C GLY A 187 10.67 -20.92 -1.70
N VAL A 188 10.10 -20.93 -2.90
CA VAL A 188 8.90 -20.16 -3.24
C VAL A 188 7.64 -21.00 -2.99
N LEU A 189 6.63 -20.44 -2.33
CA LEU A 189 5.35 -21.12 -2.08
C LEU A 189 4.52 -21.17 -3.38
N SER A 190 4.88 -22.08 -4.27
CA SER A 190 4.21 -22.27 -5.56
C SER A 190 4.40 -23.70 -6.04
N THR A 191 3.35 -24.36 -6.48
CA THR A 191 3.42 -25.68 -7.13
C THR A 191 4.15 -25.65 -8.47
N LYS A 192 4.33 -24.44 -9.06
CA LYS A 192 5.09 -24.22 -10.29
C LYS A 192 6.59 -24.03 -10.04
N GLY A 193 7.01 -23.83 -8.77
CA GLY A 193 8.40 -23.54 -8.40
C GLY A 193 8.86 -22.10 -8.70
N THR A 194 7.99 -21.26 -9.23
CA THR A 194 8.25 -19.82 -9.52
C THR A 194 7.03 -18.96 -9.20
N LEU A 195 7.25 -17.66 -8.97
CA LEU A 195 6.24 -16.59 -8.82
C LEU A 195 6.57 -15.45 -9.76
#